data_a6f0783d21b488c8b4039af5ece47c95
#
_entry.id   a6f0783d21b488c8b4039af5ece47c95
#
_cell.length_a   1.000
_cell.length_b   1.000
_cell.length_c   1.000
_cell.angle_alpha   90.00
_cell.angle_beta   90.00
_cell.angle_gamma   90.00
#
_symmetry.space_group_name_H-M   'P 1'
#
loop_
_entity.id
_entity.type
_entity.pdbx_description
1 polymer ?
#
loop_
_entity_poly.entity_id
_entity_poly.type
_entity_poly.pdbx_seq_one_letter_code
_entity_poly.pdbx_strand_id
1 'polypeptide(L)'
;MLFGSIDYLNLLPFQIFLKRYIKNSGLHIGIKKYRGVPSQINIAFKQRRVNAAFISSITTSRCKCTDIGIIANGPVYSVLLKKGSEKNDAASNTSNVLAKVLGLKGEVIIGDRALKEYLYGINAIDLSYEWHKKTKLPFVFARLCYHEKRDFIKKLATTFSNTKIYIPRYILKAEAKKRGIKPNDVKWYLEHINYNIDKKSQKALKIFLTKAKKVKLI
;
A
#
# COMPACT_ATOMS: atom_id res chain seq x y z
N MET A 1 -1.94 -5.03 -21.55
CA MET A 1 -1.43 -5.42 -20.22
C MET A 1 -2.54 -5.25 -19.19
N LEU A 2 -2.73 -6.22 -18.29
CA LEU A 2 -3.72 -6.13 -17.22
C LEU A 2 -3.01 -5.72 -15.91
N PHE A 3 -3.41 -4.59 -15.32
CA PHE A 3 -2.83 -4.04 -14.10
C PHE A 3 -3.79 -4.25 -12.90
N GLY A 4 -3.31 -4.86 -11.83
CA GLY A 4 -4.07 -5.00 -10.59
C GLY A 4 -4.16 -3.66 -9.86
N SER A 5 -5.38 -3.17 -9.67
CA SER A 5 -5.65 -1.84 -9.09
C SER A 5 -6.42 -1.97 -7.79
N ILE A 6 -5.86 -1.43 -6.72
CA ILE A 6 -6.50 -1.31 -5.40
C ILE A 6 -7.03 0.12 -5.29
N ASP A 7 -8.28 0.27 -4.87
CA ASP A 7 -8.94 1.59 -4.79
C ASP A 7 -8.83 2.18 -3.37
N TYR A 8 -7.61 2.24 -2.83
CA TYR A 8 -7.30 2.94 -1.60
C TYR A 8 -6.62 4.28 -1.88
N LEU A 9 -6.83 5.25 -1.01
CA LEU A 9 -6.27 6.61 -1.12
C LEU A 9 -4.74 6.62 -1.25
N ASN A 10 -4.05 5.70 -0.57
CA ASN A 10 -2.60 5.60 -0.64
C ASN A 10 -2.05 5.29 -2.05
N LEU A 11 -2.88 4.86 -2.99
CA LEU A 11 -2.51 4.64 -4.39
C LEU A 11 -3.00 5.73 -5.34
N LEU A 12 -3.73 6.73 -4.85
CA LEU A 12 -4.27 7.81 -5.68
C LEU A 12 -3.17 8.54 -6.49
N PRO A 13 -2.01 8.94 -5.90
CA PRO A 13 -0.94 9.57 -6.68
C PRO A 13 -0.44 8.70 -7.83
N PHE A 14 -0.22 7.41 -7.56
CA PHE A 14 0.22 6.47 -8.60
C PHE A 14 -0.85 6.28 -9.69
N GLN A 15 -2.12 6.23 -9.33
CA GLN A 15 -3.22 6.07 -10.29
C GLN A 15 -3.35 7.29 -11.22
N ILE A 16 -3.15 8.50 -10.69
CA ILE A 16 -3.13 9.75 -11.47
C ILE A 16 -1.93 9.75 -12.41
N PHE A 17 -0.74 9.44 -11.87
CA PHE A 17 0.47 9.32 -12.67
C PHE A 17 0.30 8.31 -13.81
N LEU A 18 -0.14 7.10 -13.50
CA LEU A 18 -0.31 6.03 -14.49
C LEU A 18 -1.23 6.46 -15.63
N LYS A 19 -2.37 7.12 -15.32
CA LYS A 19 -3.30 7.63 -16.33
C LYS A 19 -2.63 8.65 -17.26
N ARG A 20 -1.84 9.59 -16.70
CA ARG A 20 -1.11 10.61 -17.47
C ARG A 20 0.03 9.98 -18.29
N TYR A 21 0.79 9.09 -17.67
CA TYR A 21 1.93 8.43 -18.30
C TYR A 21 1.51 7.64 -19.56
N ILE A 22 0.41 6.90 -19.48
CA ILE A 22 -0.13 6.15 -20.63
C ILE A 22 -0.56 7.10 -21.74
N LYS A 23 -1.28 8.18 -21.41
CA LYS A 23 -1.75 9.17 -22.39
C LYS A 23 -0.59 9.85 -23.12
N ASN A 24 0.46 10.24 -22.37
CA ASN A 24 1.57 11.03 -22.92
C ASN A 24 2.63 10.19 -23.64
N SER A 25 2.72 8.87 -23.36
CA SER A 25 3.72 8.00 -23.96
C SER A 25 3.38 7.50 -25.35
N GLY A 26 2.23 7.90 -25.92
CA GLY A 26 1.77 7.38 -27.23
C GLY A 26 1.50 5.88 -27.22
N LEU A 27 1.69 5.23 -26.09
CA LEU A 27 1.45 3.83 -25.91
C LEU A 27 -0.06 3.58 -25.86
N HIS A 28 -0.65 3.34 -27.01
CA HIS A 28 -2.00 2.75 -27.14
C HIS A 28 -2.04 1.31 -26.56
N ILE A 29 -1.15 1.01 -25.63
CA ILE A 29 -1.21 -0.21 -24.85
C ILE A 29 -2.42 -0.05 -23.93
N GLY A 30 -3.53 -0.67 -24.31
CA GLY A 30 -4.71 -0.75 -23.47
C GLY A 30 -4.36 -1.37 -22.12
N ILE A 31 -3.97 -0.54 -21.14
CA ILE A 31 -3.82 -0.99 -19.76
C ILE A 31 -5.22 -1.15 -19.22
N LYS A 32 -5.72 -2.36 -19.25
CA LYS A 32 -6.94 -2.75 -18.56
C LYS A 32 -6.65 -2.84 -17.07
N LYS A 33 -7.59 -2.42 -16.22
CA LYS A 33 -7.48 -2.49 -14.77
C LYS A 33 -8.33 -3.64 -14.24
N TYR A 34 -7.71 -4.53 -13.47
CA TYR A 34 -8.40 -5.50 -12.63
C TYR A 34 -8.53 -4.91 -11.24
N ARG A 35 -9.75 -4.59 -10.79
CA ARG A 35 -10.00 -3.93 -9.50
C ARG A 35 -10.30 -4.93 -8.40
N GLY A 36 -9.82 -4.65 -7.19
CA GLY A 36 -10.10 -5.47 -6.01
C GLY A 36 -9.43 -4.93 -4.75
N VAL A 37 -9.72 -5.54 -3.63
CA VAL A 37 -9.01 -5.30 -2.37
C VAL A 37 -7.63 -5.99 -2.39
N PRO A 38 -6.68 -5.61 -1.50
CA PRO A 38 -5.32 -6.16 -1.53
C PRO A 38 -5.24 -7.67 -1.59
N SER A 39 -6.05 -8.41 -0.81
CA SER A 39 -6.06 -9.87 -0.83
C SER A 39 -6.47 -10.44 -2.19
N GLN A 40 -7.49 -9.89 -2.83
CA GLN A 40 -7.95 -10.31 -4.16
C GLN A 40 -6.88 -10.03 -5.23
N ILE A 41 -6.22 -8.87 -5.16
CA ILE A 41 -5.14 -8.51 -6.08
C ILE A 41 -3.93 -9.44 -5.90
N ASN A 42 -3.57 -9.79 -4.66
CA ASN A 42 -2.51 -10.76 -4.39
C ASN A 42 -2.81 -12.13 -5.01
N ILE A 43 -4.05 -12.61 -4.89
CA ILE A 43 -4.51 -13.87 -5.49
C ILE A 43 -4.44 -13.80 -7.01
N ALA A 44 -5.00 -12.74 -7.62
CA ALA A 44 -5.00 -12.53 -9.06
C ALA A 44 -3.57 -12.45 -9.63
N PHE A 45 -2.65 -11.80 -8.90
CA PHE A 45 -1.24 -11.73 -9.27
C PHE A 45 -0.57 -13.12 -9.17
N LYS A 46 -0.74 -13.83 -8.06
CA LYS A 46 -0.20 -15.19 -7.88
C LYS A 46 -0.68 -16.14 -8.99
N GLN A 47 -1.94 -16.02 -9.40
CA GLN A 47 -2.55 -16.80 -10.48
C GLN A 47 -2.21 -16.27 -11.89
N ARG A 48 -1.34 -15.27 -12.02
CA ARG A 48 -0.97 -14.61 -13.29
C ARG A 48 -2.15 -14.01 -14.07
N ARG A 49 -3.26 -13.74 -13.39
CA ARG A 49 -4.42 -13.03 -13.98
C ARG A 49 -4.14 -11.55 -14.21
N VAL A 50 -3.16 -10.97 -13.52
CA VAL A 50 -2.67 -9.61 -13.74
C VAL A 50 -1.16 -9.63 -13.96
N ASN A 51 -0.67 -8.76 -14.86
CA ASN A 51 0.74 -8.71 -15.24
C ASN A 51 1.59 -7.90 -14.27
N ALA A 52 1.01 -6.88 -13.63
CA ALA A 52 1.67 -6.06 -12.62
C ALA A 52 0.65 -5.53 -11.60
N ALA A 53 1.08 -5.35 -10.35
CA ALA A 53 0.26 -4.78 -9.29
C ALA A 53 1.11 -4.37 -8.07
N PHE A 54 0.53 -3.56 -7.18
CA PHE A 54 1.05 -3.42 -5.82
C PHE A 54 0.68 -4.67 -5.01
N ILE A 55 1.70 -5.42 -4.62
CA ILE A 55 1.57 -6.71 -3.92
C ILE A 55 1.96 -6.53 -2.46
N SER A 56 1.16 -7.07 -1.56
CA SER A 56 1.39 -7.05 -0.11
C SER A 56 2.78 -7.58 0.25
N SER A 57 3.53 -6.87 1.07
CA SER A 57 4.92 -7.15 1.40
C SER A 57 5.17 -8.60 1.83
N ILE A 58 4.24 -9.16 2.61
CA ILE A 58 4.34 -10.55 3.11
C ILE A 58 4.39 -11.61 2.00
N THR A 59 3.93 -11.28 0.78
CA THR A 59 3.87 -12.21 -0.35
C THR A 59 4.94 -11.93 -1.41
N THR A 60 5.78 -10.90 -1.23
CA THR A 60 6.74 -10.45 -2.27
C THR A 60 8.05 -11.22 -2.33
N SER A 61 8.34 -12.12 -1.38
CA SER A 61 9.64 -12.80 -1.25
C SER A 61 10.11 -13.57 -2.50
N ARG A 62 9.18 -13.99 -3.36
CA ARG A 62 9.44 -14.71 -4.61
C ARG A 62 9.00 -13.94 -5.85
N CYS A 63 8.70 -12.64 -5.71
CA CYS A 63 8.20 -11.82 -6.81
C CYS A 63 9.31 -10.95 -7.40
N LYS A 64 9.25 -10.71 -8.71
CA LYS A 64 10.05 -9.64 -9.35
C LYS A 64 9.35 -8.32 -9.07
N CYS A 65 10.00 -7.43 -8.30
CA CYS A 65 9.44 -6.16 -7.92
C CYS A 65 10.40 -5.02 -8.26
N THR A 66 9.86 -3.82 -8.35
CA THR A 66 10.61 -2.56 -8.48
C THR A 66 10.94 -1.99 -7.10
N ASP A 67 11.65 -0.86 -7.08
CA ASP A 67 11.90 -0.08 -5.85
C ASP A 67 10.78 0.95 -5.57
N ILE A 68 9.58 0.68 -6.08
CA ILE A 68 8.36 1.42 -5.74
C ILE A 68 7.48 0.57 -4.83
N GLY A 69 6.97 1.20 -3.76
CA GLY A 69 6.12 0.56 -2.77
C GLY A 69 5.14 1.53 -2.12
N ILE A 70 4.47 1.07 -1.09
CA ILE A 70 3.67 1.88 -0.17
C ILE A 70 4.36 1.80 1.18
N ILE A 71 4.87 2.92 1.65
CA ILE A 71 5.77 3.01 2.80
C ILE A 71 5.27 4.10 3.74
N ALA A 72 5.34 3.86 5.05
CA ALA A 72 5.18 4.89 6.06
C ALA A 72 6.41 4.94 6.97
N ASN A 73 6.89 6.14 7.26
CA ASN A 73 7.99 6.39 8.19
C ASN A 73 7.45 7.01 9.48
N GLY A 74 6.83 6.20 10.30
CA GLY A 74 6.05 6.61 11.47
C GLY A 74 4.60 6.16 11.33
N PRO A 75 3.62 6.95 11.80
CA PRO A 75 2.21 6.59 11.70
C PRO A 75 1.73 6.60 10.24
N VAL A 76 0.78 5.70 9.92
CA VAL A 76 0.17 5.59 8.59
C VAL A 76 -1.31 5.98 8.62
N TYR A 77 -1.92 5.99 9.78
CA TYR A 77 -3.31 6.37 10.05
C TYR A 77 -4.39 5.52 9.35
N SER A 78 -3.99 4.59 8.51
CA SER A 78 -4.88 3.71 7.74
C SER A 78 -4.62 2.22 7.97
N VAL A 79 -3.83 1.87 8.98
CA VAL A 79 -3.60 0.49 9.43
C VAL A 79 -3.60 0.48 10.95
N LEU A 80 -4.75 0.19 11.52
CA LEU A 80 -5.02 0.36 12.93
C LEU A 80 -5.38 -0.97 13.61
N LEU A 81 -5.12 -1.03 14.91
CA LEU A 81 -5.55 -2.10 15.79
C LEU A 81 -6.49 -1.54 16.85
N LYS A 82 -7.74 -1.97 16.84
CA LYS A 82 -8.73 -1.66 17.87
C LYS A 82 -8.57 -2.62 19.03
N LYS A 83 -8.61 -2.11 20.26
CA LYS A 83 -8.64 -2.96 21.45
C LYS A 83 -9.95 -3.80 21.48
N GLY A 84 -9.85 -5.05 21.88
CA GLY A 84 -10.98 -5.96 21.96
C GLY A 84 -10.64 -7.37 21.49
N SER A 85 -11.64 -8.11 21.01
CA SER A 85 -11.45 -9.46 20.50
C SER A 85 -10.52 -9.51 19.29
N GLU A 86 -9.70 -10.54 19.20
CA GLU A 86 -8.81 -10.73 18.04
C GLU A 86 -9.63 -10.97 16.78
N LYS A 87 -9.44 -10.08 15.78
CA LYS A 87 -10.06 -10.22 14.48
C LYS A 87 -9.13 -9.76 13.38
N ASN A 88 -8.86 -10.66 12.45
CA ASN A 88 -8.05 -10.35 11.28
C ASN A 88 -8.87 -9.57 10.25
N ASP A 89 -8.23 -8.59 9.61
CA ASP A 89 -8.80 -7.95 8.42
C ASP A 89 -8.66 -8.89 7.21
N ALA A 90 -9.79 -9.19 6.55
CA ALA A 90 -9.83 -10.11 5.40
C ALA A 90 -9.08 -9.56 4.16
N ALA A 91 -8.87 -8.25 4.09
CA ALA A 91 -8.21 -7.62 2.95
C ALA A 91 -6.68 -7.55 3.07
N SER A 92 -6.09 -7.73 4.28
CA SER A 92 -4.64 -7.53 4.45
C SER A 92 -3.94 -8.55 5.33
N ASN A 93 -3.31 -9.53 4.70
CA ASN A 93 -2.40 -10.44 5.40
C ASN A 93 -1.18 -9.74 6.00
N THR A 94 -0.64 -8.70 5.35
CA THR A 94 0.53 -7.96 5.86
C THR A 94 0.22 -7.31 7.21
N SER A 95 -0.93 -6.65 7.33
CA SER A 95 -1.31 -5.94 8.56
C SER A 95 -1.64 -6.91 9.70
N ASN A 96 -2.30 -8.02 9.40
CA ASN A 96 -2.57 -9.07 10.39
C ASN A 96 -1.26 -9.69 10.93
N VAL A 97 -0.31 -9.97 10.03
CA VAL A 97 1.00 -10.49 10.44
C VAL A 97 1.81 -9.44 11.18
N LEU A 98 1.69 -8.15 10.81
CA LEU A 98 2.36 -7.07 11.52
C LEU A 98 1.88 -6.98 12.98
N ALA A 99 0.58 -7.07 13.24
CA ALA A 99 0.03 -7.10 14.59
C ALA A 99 0.65 -8.25 15.42
N LYS A 100 0.71 -9.47 14.84
CA LYS A 100 1.34 -10.64 15.47
C LYS A 100 2.84 -10.45 15.73
N VAL A 101 3.58 -9.89 14.78
CA VAL A 101 5.03 -9.58 14.91
C VAL A 101 5.28 -8.56 16.03
N LEU A 102 4.34 -7.64 16.24
CA LEU A 102 4.39 -6.65 17.31
C LEU A 102 3.95 -7.21 18.67
N GLY A 103 3.35 -8.41 18.71
CA GLY A 103 2.78 -8.99 19.92
C GLY A 103 1.50 -8.30 20.37
N LEU A 104 0.77 -7.68 19.44
CA LEU A 104 -0.45 -6.93 19.72
C LEU A 104 -1.69 -7.75 19.36
N LYS A 105 -2.71 -7.70 20.23
CA LYS A 105 -3.98 -8.40 20.07
C LYS A 105 -5.14 -7.41 19.95
N GLY A 106 -6.08 -7.69 19.05
CA GLY A 106 -7.26 -6.86 18.80
C GLY A 106 -7.79 -7.01 17.37
N GLU A 107 -8.73 -6.18 16.98
CA GLU A 107 -9.28 -6.13 15.62
C GLU A 107 -8.39 -5.26 14.73
N VAL A 108 -7.83 -5.87 13.68
CA VAL A 108 -7.09 -5.13 12.64
C VAL A 108 -8.07 -4.53 11.66
N ILE A 109 -7.94 -3.22 11.39
CA ILE A 109 -8.69 -2.51 10.35
C ILE A 109 -7.72 -1.77 9.42
N ILE A 110 -8.03 -1.75 8.12
CA ILE A 110 -7.14 -1.15 7.13
C ILE A 110 -7.85 -0.25 6.12
N GLY A 111 -7.01 0.50 5.38
CA GLY A 111 -7.40 1.29 4.22
C GLY A 111 -8.26 2.50 4.57
N ASP A 112 -9.12 2.87 3.63
CA ASP A 112 -9.92 4.11 3.75
C ASP A 112 -10.91 4.06 4.92
N ARG A 113 -11.38 2.86 5.29
CA ARG A 113 -12.21 2.66 6.49
C ARG A 113 -11.42 3.01 7.76
N ALA A 114 -10.21 2.48 7.91
CA ALA A 114 -9.38 2.77 9.08
C ALA A 114 -9.02 4.27 9.16
N LEU A 115 -8.66 4.88 8.03
CA LEU A 115 -8.41 6.31 7.96
C LEU A 115 -9.62 7.12 8.41
N LYS A 116 -10.81 6.79 7.92
CA LYS A 116 -12.04 7.46 8.31
C LYS A 116 -12.29 7.33 9.82
N GLU A 117 -12.21 6.12 10.37
CA GLU A 117 -12.39 5.88 11.80
C GLU A 117 -11.36 6.66 12.63
N TYR A 118 -10.09 6.74 12.18
CA TYR A 118 -9.06 7.56 12.82
C TYR A 118 -9.43 9.05 12.86
N LEU A 119 -9.85 9.61 11.72
CA LEU A 119 -10.26 11.02 11.60
C LEU A 119 -11.49 11.37 12.46
N TYR A 120 -12.31 10.39 12.76
CA TYR A 120 -13.46 10.52 13.68
C TYR A 120 -13.11 10.23 15.15
N GLY A 121 -11.81 10.11 15.49
CA GLY A 121 -11.33 10.04 16.86
C GLY A 121 -11.37 8.65 17.49
N ILE A 122 -11.33 7.58 16.69
CA ILE A 122 -11.28 6.23 17.25
C ILE A 122 -10.05 6.02 18.13
N ASN A 123 -10.23 5.41 19.29
CA ASN A 123 -9.12 4.97 20.13
C ASN A 123 -8.55 3.65 19.60
N ALA A 124 -7.53 3.74 18.76
CA ALA A 124 -6.86 2.59 18.14
C ALA A 124 -5.34 2.80 18.07
N ILE A 125 -4.61 1.70 18.00
CA ILE A 125 -3.15 1.69 17.89
C ILE A 125 -2.77 1.70 16.40
N ASP A 126 -1.93 2.65 15.98
CA ASP A 126 -1.35 2.64 14.63
C ASP A 126 -0.20 1.62 14.56
N LEU A 127 -0.38 0.58 13.74
CA LEU A 127 0.59 -0.52 13.66
C LEU A 127 1.91 -0.10 13.01
N SER A 128 1.91 0.89 12.10
CA SER A 128 3.13 1.42 11.51
C SER A 128 3.93 2.24 12.52
N TYR A 129 3.24 3.01 13.36
CA TYR A 129 3.89 3.77 14.42
C TYR A 129 4.51 2.85 15.47
N GLU A 130 3.80 1.78 15.89
CA GLU A 130 4.35 0.78 16.80
C GLU A 130 5.59 0.07 16.23
N TRP A 131 5.57 -0.26 14.95
CA TRP A 131 6.74 -0.79 14.25
C TRP A 131 7.90 0.22 14.29
N HIS A 132 7.62 1.49 13.96
CA HIS A 132 8.62 2.54 13.96
C HIS A 132 9.21 2.78 15.36
N LYS A 133 8.39 2.78 16.41
CA LYS A 133 8.86 2.89 17.81
C LYS A 133 9.86 1.79 18.16
N LYS A 134 9.57 0.53 17.78
CA LYS A 134 10.40 -0.65 18.10
C LYS A 134 11.66 -0.76 17.24
N THR A 135 11.63 -0.32 15.98
CA THR A 135 12.71 -0.61 15.03
C THR A 135 13.47 0.61 14.57
N LYS A 136 12.91 1.82 14.74
CA LYS A 136 13.37 3.10 14.15
C LYS A 136 13.45 3.06 12.62
N LEU A 137 12.72 2.14 12.00
CA LEU A 137 12.68 1.95 10.55
C LEU A 137 11.27 2.20 10.01
N PRO A 138 11.14 2.60 8.73
CA PRO A 138 9.85 2.69 8.06
C PRO A 138 9.20 1.31 7.93
N PHE A 139 7.90 1.28 7.63
CA PHE A 139 7.21 0.04 7.31
C PHE A 139 6.80 0.01 5.83
N VAL A 140 7.08 -1.10 5.16
CA VAL A 140 6.73 -1.32 3.75
C VAL A 140 5.49 -2.20 3.69
N PHE A 141 4.36 -1.64 3.26
CA PHE A 141 3.07 -2.35 3.17
C PHE A 141 2.92 -3.16 1.90
N ALA A 142 3.38 -2.61 0.78
CA ALA A 142 3.28 -3.23 -0.54
C ALA A 142 4.43 -2.82 -1.44
N ARG A 143 4.68 -3.61 -2.50
CA ARG A 143 5.65 -3.30 -3.56
C ARG A 143 5.00 -3.42 -4.93
N LEU A 144 5.42 -2.58 -5.87
CA LEU A 144 5.04 -2.74 -7.27
C LEU A 144 5.81 -3.92 -7.87
N CYS A 145 5.11 -5.02 -8.11
CA CYS A 145 5.67 -6.26 -8.67
C CYS A 145 5.07 -6.56 -10.05
N TYR A 146 5.77 -7.39 -10.82
CA TYR A 146 5.40 -7.72 -12.19
C TYR A 146 5.82 -9.14 -12.59
N HIS A 147 5.11 -9.71 -13.56
CA HIS A 147 5.47 -10.98 -14.22
C HIS A 147 6.16 -10.72 -15.54
N GLU A 148 5.64 -9.78 -16.33
CA GLU A 148 6.02 -9.50 -17.71
C GLU A 148 6.34 -8.01 -17.91
N LYS A 149 6.80 -7.66 -19.12
CA LYS A 149 7.08 -6.27 -19.53
C LYS A 149 8.03 -5.55 -18.59
N ARG A 150 9.11 -6.25 -18.19
CA ARG A 150 10.11 -5.77 -17.21
C ARG A 150 10.55 -4.34 -17.48
N ASP A 151 10.99 -4.06 -18.72
CA ASP A 151 11.59 -2.76 -19.04
C ASP A 151 10.56 -1.65 -19.00
N PHE A 152 9.34 -1.93 -19.48
CA PHE A 152 8.23 -0.99 -19.34
C PHE A 152 7.91 -0.69 -17.87
N ILE A 153 7.78 -1.72 -17.02
CA ILE A 153 7.45 -1.53 -15.60
C ILE A 153 8.60 -0.84 -14.86
N LYS A 154 9.85 -1.15 -15.16
CA LYS A 154 11.01 -0.46 -14.58
C LYS A 154 11.03 1.01 -15.00
N LYS A 155 10.86 1.31 -16.29
CA LYS A 155 10.79 2.70 -16.79
C LYS A 155 9.64 3.46 -16.14
N LEU A 156 8.45 2.86 -16.05
CA LEU A 156 7.29 3.42 -15.36
C LEU A 156 7.62 3.74 -13.89
N ALA A 157 8.25 2.81 -13.18
CA ALA A 157 8.62 2.97 -11.77
C ALA A 157 9.64 4.11 -11.58
N THR A 158 10.70 4.15 -12.38
CA THR A 158 11.71 5.23 -12.34
C THR A 158 11.09 6.58 -12.67
N THR A 159 10.22 6.66 -13.69
CA THR A 159 9.54 7.92 -14.04
C THR A 159 8.63 8.37 -12.89
N PHE A 160 7.88 7.44 -12.27
CA PHE A 160 7.03 7.78 -11.12
C PHE A 160 7.84 8.31 -9.94
N SER A 161 8.95 7.65 -9.61
CA SER A 161 9.86 8.05 -8.52
C SER A 161 10.38 9.50 -8.69
N ASN A 162 10.63 9.92 -9.93
CA ASN A 162 11.21 11.22 -10.25
C ASN A 162 10.15 12.29 -10.58
N THR A 163 8.86 11.95 -10.52
CA THR A 163 7.78 12.87 -10.89
C THR A 163 7.05 13.37 -9.64
N LYS A 164 7.01 14.69 -9.45
CA LYS A 164 6.14 15.29 -8.44
C LYS A 164 4.69 15.21 -8.91
N ILE A 165 3.87 14.47 -8.19
CA ILE A 165 2.47 14.26 -8.55
C ILE A 165 1.60 15.36 -7.95
N TYR A 166 1.08 16.20 -8.82
CA TYR A 166 0.05 17.16 -8.46
C TYR A 166 -1.33 16.53 -8.57
N ILE A 167 -2.11 16.59 -7.49
CA ILE A 167 -3.50 16.10 -7.44
C ILE A 167 -4.43 17.28 -7.63
N PRO A 168 -5.20 17.37 -8.72
CA PRO A 168 -6.13 18.45 -8.96
C PRO A 168 -7.20 18.55 -7.85
N ARG A 169 -7.60 19.80 -7.53
CA ARG A 169 -8.57 20.05 -6.46
C ARG A 169 -9.90 19.32 -6.65
N TYR A 170 -10.37 19.20 -7.89
CA TYR A 170 -11.60 18.46 -8.19
C TYR A 170 -11.49 16.97 -7.88
N ILE A 171 -10.31 16.36 -8.09
CA ILE A 171 -10.03 14.95 -7.72
C ILE A 171 -10.01 14.82 -6.20
N LEU A 172 -9.35 15.73 -5.49
CA LEU A 172 -9.35 15.72 -4.02
C LEU A 172 -10.77 15.78 -3.46
N LYS A 173 -11.62 16.67 -4.01
CA LYS A 173 -13.03 16.78 -3.61
C LYS A 173 -13.82 15.51 -3.91
N ALA A 174 -13.65 14.90 -5.09
CA ALA A 174 -14.34 13.68 -5.47
C ALA A 174 -13.95 12.50 -4.59
N GLU A 175 -12.64 12.30 -4.35
CA GLU A 175 -12.12 11.22 -3.52
C GLU A 175 -12.50 11.39 -2.03
N ALA A 176 -12.53 12.63 -1.53
CA ALA A 176 -12.98 12.95 -0.19
C ALA A 176 -14.49 12.64 0.00
N LYS A 177 -15.34 13.10 -0.95
CA LYS A 177 -16.78 12.82 -0.96
C LYS A 177 -17.06 11.32 -0.96
N LYS A 178 -16.36 10.56 -1.82
CA LYS A 178 -16.51 9.09 -1.92
C LYS A 178 -16.26 8.37 -0.58
N ARG A 179 -15.39 8.91 0.26
CA ARG A 179 -14.97 8.30 1.54
C ARG A 179 -15.60 8.94 2.76
N GLY A 180 -16.37 10.02 2.59
CA GLY A 180 -16.99 10.76 3.67
C GLY A 180 -15.97 11.43 4.60
N ILE A 181 -14.91 12.02 4.04
CA ILE A 181 -13.87 12.79 4.73
C ILE A 181 -13.67 14.14 4.05
N LYS A 182 -12.89 15.05 4.63
CA LYS A 182 -12.64 16.38 4.03
C LYS A 182 -11.51 16.32 2.98
N PRO A 183 -11.52 17.18 1.94
CA PRO A 183 -10.44 17.23 0.95
C PRO A 183 -9.03 17.49 1.55
N ASN A 184 -8.98 18.28 2.62
CA ASN A 184 -7.72 18.53 3.34
C ASN A 184 -7.20 17.28 4.05
N ASP A 185 -8.09 16.41 4.56
CA ASP A 185 -7.71 15.13 5.17
C ASP A 185 -7.07 14.19 4.14
N VAL A 186 -7.58 14.19 2.90
CA VAL A 186 -6.96 13.44 1.79
C VAL A 186 -5.54 13.90 1.55
N LYS A 187 -5.33 15.22 1.45
CA LYS A 187 -4.01 15.81 1.22
C LYS A 187 -3.06 15.49 2.37
N TRP A 188 -3.50 15.77 3.59
CA TRP A 188 -2.75 15.48 4.82
C TRP A 188 -2.35 14.00 4.92
N TYR A 189 -3.28 13.09 4.68
CA TYR A 189 -3.00 11.65 4.71
C TYR A 189 -1.91 11.24 3.72
N LEU A 190 -1.98 11.75 2.49
CA LEU A 190 -1.02 11.41 1.45
C LEU A 190 0.41 11.92 1.72
N GLU A 191 0.58 12.94 2.55
CA GLU A 191 1.89 13.43 3.01
C GLU A 191 2.62 12.42 3.92
N HIS A 192 1.90 11.45 4.51
CA HIS A 192 2.46 10.38 5.33
C HIS A 192 2.82 9.12 4.54
N ILE A 193 2.54 9.10 3.23
CA ILE A 193 2.81 7.96 2.35
C ILE A 193 4.02 8.26 1.49
N ASN A 194 5.03 7.38 1.56
CA ASN A 194 6.20 7.39 0.70
C ASN A 194 6.13 6.22 -0.29
N TYR A 195 6.73 6.41 -1.46
CA TYR A 195 6.68 5.40 -2.52
C TYR A 195 8.04 4.81 -2.87
N ASN A 196 9.13 5.49 -2.59
CA ASN A 196 10.48 5.05 -2.95
C ASN A 196 11.07 4.14 -1.87
N ILE A 197 11.39 2.91 -2.23
CA ILE A 197 12.01 1.91 -1.35
C ILE A 197 13.53 2.17 -1.33
N ASP A 198 13.97 2.91 -0.33
CA ASP A 198 15.37 3.18 -0.04
C ASP A 198 16.06 2.04 0.74
N LYS A 199 17.34 2.20 1.07
CA LYS A 199 18.11 1.22 1.86
C LYS A 199 17.49 0.93 3.23
N LYS A 200 16.90 1.96 3.89
CA LYS A 200 16.22 1.78 5.19
C LYS A 200 14.95 0.96 5.04
N SER A 201 14.16 1.22 4.02
CA SER A 201 12.94 0.48 3.69
C SER A 201 13.24 -0.97 3.31
N GLN A 202 14.32 -1.22 2.55
CA GLN A 202 14.78 -2.57 2.22
C GLN A 202 15.19 -3.36 3.48
N LYS A 203 15.95 -2.72 4.39
CA LYS A 203 16.32 -3.29 5.69
C LYS A 203 15.07 -3.62 6.52
N ALA A 204 14.12 -2.68 6.60
CA ALA A 204 12.86 -2.86 7.32
C ALA A 204 12.06 -4.05 6.79
N LEU A 205 11.92 -4.13 5.46
CA LEU A 205 11.23 -5.23 4.79
C LEU A 205 11.88 -6.58 5.09
N LYS A 206 13.21 -6.67 5.03
CA LYS A 206 13.96 -7.91 5.36
C LYS A 206 13.69 -8.34 6.81
N ILE A 207 13.77 -7.42 7.77
CA ILE A 207 13.50 -7.69 9.19
C ILE A 207 12.06 -8.16 9.37
N PHE A 208 11.09 -7.46 8.76
CA PHE A 208 9.67 -7.84 8.84
C PHE A 208 9.43 -9.26 8.30
N LEU A 209 9.94 -9.58 7.12
CA LEU A 209 9.77 -10.90 6.51
C LEU A 209 10.42 -12.02 7.34
N THR A 210 11.57 -11.76 7.97
CA THR A 210 12.22 -12.72 8.89
C THR A 210 11.39 -12.95 10.14
N LYS A 211 10.86 -11.87 10.77
CA LYS A 211 9.99 -11.99 11.95
C LYS A 211 8.66 -12.67 11.58
N ALA A 212 8.09 -12.34 10.43
CA ALA A 212 6.84 -12.91 9.93
C ALA A 212 6.92 -14.44 9.72
N LYS A 213 8.07 -14.96 9.29
CA LYS A 213 8.28 -16.41 9.18
C LYS A 213 8.18 -17.08 10.55
N LYS A 214 8.76 -16.47 11.60
CA LYS A 214 8.73 -17.01 12.97
C LYS A 214 7.31 -17.09 13.55
N VAL A 215 6.48 -16.05 13.34
CA VAL A 215 5.11 -16.02 13.88
C VAL A 215 4.09 -16.83 13.05
N LYS A 216 4.46 -17.29 11.84
CA LYS A 216 3.64 -18.22 11.04
C LYS A 216 3.90 -19.68 11.35
N LEU A 217 5.01 -19.99 12.01
CA LEU A 217 5.41 -21.34 12.39
C LEU A 217 4.90 -21.75 13.78
N ILE A 218 4.22 -20.83 14.46
CA ILE A 218 3.48 -21.03 15.70
C ILE A 218 1.97 -21.01 15.39
#